data_7cfb2b6c2cd07cd6bea5d36962baa04c
#
_entry.id   7cfb2b6c2cd07cd6bea5d36962baa04c
#
_cell.length_a   1.000
_cell.length_b   1.000
_cell.length_c   1.000
_cell.angle_alpha   90.00
_cell.angle_beta   90.00
_cell.angle_gamma   90.00
#
_symmetry.space_group_name_H-M   'P 1'
#
loop_
_entity.id
_entity.type
_entity.pdbx_description
1 polymer ?
#
loop_
_entity_poly.entity_id
_entity_poly.type
_entity_poly.pdbx_seq_one_letter_code
_entity_poly.pdbx_strand_id
1 'polypeptide(L)'
;MARILLVEDDPALSRGIIALLKAAGHAADSAKDGETALFLLDSEPCSLVILDIGLPDISGFEVLKRLRARGCKTPILVLTARDQVTDRVKGLDLGADDYLLKPFDAGELGARIRALLRRDHGDPSPIVVIGNLTIDRTHATAEVCGRPLQLRRREWAVLDRLTAKAGEVVSKERLIAEVFSYDDAVAPNALEVHIARLRRKLEPDGPSISTLRGLGYMLKAS
;
A
#
# COMPACT_ATOMS: atom_id res chain seq x y z
N MET A 1 -2.80 -0.58 -5.65
CA MET A 1 -1.47 -1.16 -5.35
C MET A 1 -0.85 -0.32 -4.27
N ALA A 2 -0.21 -0.93 -3.29
CA ALA A 2 0.41 -0.23 -2.19
C ALA A 2 1.81 -0.80 -2.00
N ARG A 3 2.72 -0.04 -1.42
CA ARG A 3 4.01 -0.53 -0.95
C ARG A 3 3.85 -1.02 0.48
N ILE A 4 4.22 -2.26 0.75
CA ILE A 4 4.05 -2.92 2.05
C ILE A 4 5.42 -3.38 2.52
N LEU A 5 5.78 -3.02 3.75
CA LEU A 5 6.95 -3.57 4.43
C LEU A 5 6.51 -4.75 5.30
N LEU A 6 7.09 -5.91 5.06
CA LEU A 6 6.97 -7.09 5.92
C LEU A 6 8.18 -7.17 6.85
N VAL A 7 7.93 -7.28 8.15
CA VAL A 7 8.98 -7.48 9.18
C VAL A 7 8.75 -8.86 9.78
N GLU A 8 9.55 -9.83 9.38
CA GLU A 8 9.39 -11.27 9.71
C GLU A 8 10.74 -11.97 9.62
N ASP A 9 11.16 -12.65 10.67
CA ASP A 9 12.46 -13.32 10.75
C ASP A 9 12.45 -14.75 10.18
N ASP A 10 11.29 -15.42 10.11
CA ASP A 10 11.16 -16.72 9.45
C ASP A 10 11.25 -16.56 7.91
N PRO A 11 12.32 -17.11 7.27
CA PRO A 11 12.47 -16.92 5.83
C PRO A 11 11.42 -17.67 4.98
N ALA A 12 10.81 -18.74 5.52
CA ALA A 12 9.79 -19.50 4.78
C ALA A 12 8.46 -18.75 4.80
N LEU A 13 8.06 -18.27 5.98
CA LEU A 13 6.86 -17.47 6.16
C LEU A 13 6.97 -16.14 5.38
N SER A 14 8.11 -15.47 5.50
CA SER A 14 8.40 -14.23 4.77
C SER A 14 8.25 -14.40 3.26
N ARG A 15 8.86 -15.43 2.65
CA ARG A 15 8.70 -15.73 1.22
C ARG A 15 7.24 -15.98 0.83
N GLY A 16 6.49 -16.72 1.67
CA GLY A 16 5.08 -17.00 1.43
C GLY A 16 4.23 -15.74 1.42
N ILE A 17 4.39 -14.88 2.42
CA ILE A 17 3.66 -13.61 2.52
C ILE A 17 4.04 -12.67 1.36
N ILE A 18 5.33 -12.51 1.05
CA ILE A 18 5.79 -11.68 -0.08
C ILE A 18 5.19 -12.15 -1.41
N ALA A 19 5.14 -13.47 -1.64
CA ALA A 19 4.52 -14.03 -2.84
C ALA A 19 3.02 -13.68 -2.92
N LEU A 20 2.28 -13.80 -1.80
CA LEU A 20 0.86 -13.43 -1.71
C LEU A 20 0.66 -11.93 -1.99
N LEU A 21 1.48 -11.06 -1.39
CA LEU A 21 1.41 -9.61 -1.59
C LEU A 21 1.67 -9.24 -3.05
N LYS A 22 2.71 -9.83 -3.66
CA LYS A 22 3.04 -9.63 -5.07
C LYS A 22 1.94 -10.16 -6.01
N ALA A 23 1.33 -11.30 -5.71
CA ALA A 23 0.18 -11.83 -6.45
C ALA A 23 -1.05 -10.93 -6.34
N ALA A 24 -1.30 -10.35 -5.16
CA ALA A 24 -2.38 -9.39 -4.94
C ALA A 24 -2.13 -8.00 -5.55
N GLY A 25 -0.97 -7.79 -6.18
CA GLY A 25 -0.70 -6.54 -6.86
C GLY A 25 0.06 -5.49 -6.05
N HIS A 26 0.56 -5.82 -4.86
CA HIS A 26 1.32 -4.88 -4.04
C HIS A 26 2.83 -4.93 -4.35
N ALA A 27 3.53 -3.80 -4.18
CA ALA A 27 4.98 -3.80 -4.00
C ALA A 27 5.27 -4.27 -2.56
N ALA A 28 6.22 -5.18 -2.39
CA ALA A 28 6.49 -5.76 -1.07
C ALA A 28 7.99 -5.86 -0.85
N ASP A 29 8.43 -5.25 0.25
CA ASP A 29 9.80 -5.29 0.76
C ASP A 29 9.82 -6.09 2.07
N SER A 30 10.96 -6.61 2.48
CA SER A 30 11.07 -7.37 3.74
C SER A 30 12.28 -6.95 4.57
N ALA A 31 12.08 -6.92 5.89
CA ALA A 31 13.11 -6.84 6.91
C ALA A 31 13.05 -8.09 7.78
N LYS A 32 14.21 -8.61 8.18
CA LYS A 32 14.33 -9.82 9.02
C LYS A 32 14.42 -9.52 10.52
N ASP A 33 14.55 -8.24 10.88
CA ASP A 33 14.75 -7.76 12.24
C ASP A 33 14.20 -6.34 12.39
N GLY A 34 14.03 -5.90 13.65
CA GLY A 34 13.39 -4.63 13.97
C GLY A 34 14.22 -3.41 13.63
N GLU A 35 15.54 -3.46 13.81
CA GLU A 35 16.42 -2.31 13.49
C GLU A 35 16.48 -2.07 11.98
N THR A 36 16.56 -3.14 11.18
CA THR A 36 16.45 -3.04 9.71
C THR A 36 15.11 -2.43 9.29
N ALA A 37 14.01 -2.86 9.94
CA ALA A 37 12.69 -2.30 9.66
C ALA A 37 12.61 -0.80 9.94
N LEU A 38 13.14 -0.34 11.09
CA LEU A 38 13.17 1.08 11.43
C LEU A 38 14.00 1.89 10.44
N PHE A 39 15.15 1.37 10.01
CA PHE A 39 16.00 2.02 9.01
C PHE A 39 15.29 2.18 7.66
N LEU A 40 14.60 1.11 7.19
CA LEU A 40 13.85 1.17 5.93
C LEU A 40 12.68 2.16 5.99
N LEU A 41 11.97 2.21 7.13
CA LEU A 41 10.84 3.12 7.31
C LEU A 41 11.25 4.60 7.43
N ASP A 42 12.47 4.87 7.91
CA ASP A 42 13.03 6.22 7.93
C ASP A 42 13.47 6.68 6.52
N SER A 43 13.85 5.74 5.65
CA SER A 43 14.38 6.03 4.31
C SER A 43 13.28 6.22 3.28
N GLU A 44 12.19 5.46 3.38
CA GLU A 44 11.17 5.43 2.34
C GLU A 44 9.75 5.24 2.89
N PRO A 45 8.77 6.01 2.39
CA PRO A 45 7.39 5.86 2.81
C PRO A 45 6.80 4.50 2.35
N CYS A 46 6.07 3.83 3.24
CA CYS A 46 5.24 2.69 2.89
C CYS A 46 3.77 2.93 3.27
N SER A 47 2.87 2.17 2.65
CA SER A 47 1.42 2.30 2.85
C SER A 47 0.90 1.38 3.95
N LEU A 48 1.66 0.35 4.34
CA LEU A 48 1.32 -0.60 5.38
C LEU A 48 2.59 -1.29 5.88
N VAL A 49 2.67 -1.50 7.18
CA VAL A 49 3.65 -2.39 7.82
C VAL A 49 2.95 -3.65 8.30
N ILE A 50 3.47 -4.82 7.95
CA ILE A 50 3.10 -6.10 8.55
C ILE A 50 4.25 -6.46 9.48
N LEU A 51 3.98 -6.58 10.77
CA LEU A 51 5.01 -6.64 11.80
C LEU A 51 4.84 -7.87 12.69
N ASP A 52 5.82 -8.76 12.67
CA ASP A 52 5.91 -9.81 13.68
C ASP A 52 6.36 -9.25 15.03
N ILE A 53 5.83 -9.82 16.12
CA ILE A 53 6.24 -9.48 17.47
C ILE A 53 7.51 -10.22 17.90
N GLY A 54 7.74 -11.42 17.37
CA GLY A 54 8.79 -12.35 17.77
C GLY A 54 10.13 -12.13 17.07
N LEU A 55 10.55 -10.88 16.84
CA LEU A 55 11.80 -10.57 16.15
C LEU A 55 13.05 -10.89 16.99
N PRO A 56 14.21 -11.19 16.35
CA PRO A 56 15.40 -11.70 17.03
C PRO A 56 16.21 -10.63 17.80
N ASP A 57 16.08 -9.36 17.44
CA ASP A 57 16.85 -8.24 18.03
C ASP A 57 16.02 -7.44 19.03
N ILE A 58 15.07 -6.68 18.58
CA ILE A 58 14.10 -5.93 19.41
C ILE A 58 12.70 -6.45 19.13
N SER A 59 11.87 -6.53 20.18
CA SER A 59 10.49 -7.03 19.99
C SER A 59 9.70 -6.12 19.04
N GLY A 60 8.76 -6.70 18.26
CA GLY A 60 7.88 -5.91 17.41
C GLY A 60 7.07 -4.85 18.19
N PHE A 61 6.77 -5.07 19.48
CA PHE A 61 6.17 -4.03 20.33
C PHE A 61 7.09 -2.82 20.51
N GLU A 62 8.39 -3.02 20.63
CA GLU A 62 9.34 -1.91 20.73
C GLU A 62 9.45 -1.17 19.37
N VAL A 63 9.46 -1.89 18.24
CA VAL A 63 9.39 -1.29 16.91
C VAL A 63 8.14 -0.43 16.77
N LEU A 64 6.96 -0.97 17.12
CA LEU A 64 5.68 -0.25 17.09
C LEU A 64 5.73 1.03 17.93
N LYS A 65 6.21 0.93 19.18
CA LYS A 65 6.34 2.05 20.11
C LYS A 65 7.25 3.15 19.53
N ARG A 66 8.41 2.79 18.98
CA ARG A 66 9.34 3.75 18.37
C ARG A 66 8.75 4.44 17.14
N LEU A 67 8.03 3.70 16.30
CA LEU A 67 7.35 4.28 15.15
C LEU A 67 6.27 5.29 15.56
N ARG A 68 5.43 4.95 16.53
CA ARG A 68 4.38 5.86 17.02
C ARG A 68 4.96 7.07 17.73
N ALA A 69 6.03 6.91 18.51
CA ALA A 69 6.74 8.02 19.17
C ALA A 69 7.33 9.04 18.17
N ARG A 70 7.69 8.59 16.96
CA ARG A 70 8.15 9.45 15.84
C ARG A 70 7.00 10.07 15.03
N GLY A 71 5.74 9.84 15.43
CA GLY A 71 4.55 10.35 14.71
C GLY A 71 4.23 9.59 13.43
N CYS A 72 4.79 8.40 13.21
CA CYS A 72 4.47 7.56 12.06
C CYS A 72 2.99 7.19 12.09
N LYS A 73 2.25 7.55 11.04
CA LYS A 73 0.81 7.28 10.87
C LYS A 73 0.53 6.08 9.96
N THR A 74 1.56 5.47 9.39
CA THR A 74 1.42 4.28 8.54
C THR A 74 0.66 3.20 9.30
N PRO A 75 -0.39 2.60 8.73
CA PRO A 75 -1.10 1.47 9.33
C PRO A 75 -0.15 0.31 9.63
N ILE A 76 -0.34 -0.33 10.78
CA ILE A 76 0.47 -1.47 11.22
C ILE A 76 -0.43 -2.65 11.54
N LEU A 77 -0.28 -3.74 10.76
CA LEU A 77 -0.87 -5.05 11.03
C LEU A 77 0.15 -5.89 11.80
N VAL A 78 -0.18 -6.25 13.02
CA VAL A 78 0.68 -7.11 13.84
C VAL A 78 0.40 -8.58 13.55
N LEU A 79 1.46 -9.35 13.28
CA LEU A 79 1.43 -10.81 13.27
C LEU A 79 1.93 -11.34 14.61
N THR A 80 1.29 -12.34 15.19
CA THR A 80 1.73 -12.89 16.47
C THR A 80 1.29 -14.35 16.63
N ALA A 81 2.16 -15.17 17.24
CA ALA A 81 1.80 -16.49 17.73
C ALA A 81 1.14 -16.45 19.14
N ARG A 82 1.06 -15.27 19.75
CA ARG A 82 0.52 -15.09 21.11
C ARG A 82 -0.98 -14.86 21.03
N ASP A 83 -1.74 -15.80 21.57
CA ASP A 83 -3.20 -15.80 21.63
C ASP A 83 -3.77 -15.07 22.86
N GLN A 84 -2.90 -14.65 23.79
CA GLN A 84 -3.35 -14.01 25.03
C GLN A 84 -4.01 -12.66 24.73
N VAL A 85 -5.20 -12.47 25.30
CA VAL A 85 -5.97 -11.22 25.21
C VAL A 85 -5.14 -10.02 25.66
N THR A 86 -4.31 -10.21 26.70
CA THR A 86 -3.40 -9.20 27.24
C THR A 86 -2.39 -8.66 26.22
N ASP A 87 -1.83 -9.52 25.36
CA ASP A 87 -0.88 -9.09 24.34
C ASP A 87 -1.56 -8.31 23.20
N ARG A 88 -2.80 -8.71 22.84
CA ARG A 88 -3.59 -7.96 21.85
C ARG A 88 -4.01 -6.59 22.37
N VAL A 89 -4.48 -6.51 23.62
CA VAL A 89 -4.82 -5.22 24.26
C VAL A 89 -3.59 -4.32 24.32
N LYS A 90 -2.45 -4.85 24.81
CA LYS A 90 -1.19 -4.11 24.86
C LYS A 90 -0.78 -3.52 23.51
N GLY A 91 -0.89 -4.27 22.45
CA GLY A 91 -0.46 -3.77 21.16
C GLY A 91 -1.44 -2.76 20.55
N LEU A 92 -2.75 -2.91 20.77
CA LEU A 92 -3.72 -1.88 20.38
C LEU A 92 -3.46 -0.58 21.15
N ASP A 93 -3.17 -0.67 22.44
CA ASP A 93 -2.80 0.48 23.28
C ASP A 93 -1.49 1.14 22.83
N LEU A 94 -0.56 0.36 22.26
CA LEU A 94 0.68 0.85 21.65
C LEU A 94 0.47 1.45 20.24
N GLY A 95 -0.74 1.37 19.69
CA GLY A 95 -1.11 1.99 18.42
C GLY A 95 -1.02 1.08 17.20
N ALA A 96 -1.13 -0.24 17.37
CA ALA A 96 -1.40 -1.14 16.23
C ALA A 96 -2.81 -0.89 15.67
N ASP A 97 -2.97 -1.02 14.36
CA ASP A 97 -4.26 -0.78 13.69
C ASP A 97 -5.09 -2.06 13.54
N ASP A 98 -4.45 -3.24 13.51
CA ASP A 98 -5.10 -4.55 13.50
C ASP A 98 -4.11 -5.65 13.93
N TYR A 99 -4.67 -6.84 14.21
CA TYR A 99 -3.95 -8.03 14.69
C TYR A 99 -4.35 -9.26 13.89
N LEU A 100 -3.39 -10.13 13.60
CA LEU A 100 -3.61 -11.44 12.98
C LEU A 100 -2.80 -12.51 13.72
N LEU A 101 -3.50 -13.56 14.19
CA LEU A 101 -2.87 -14.67 14.89
C LEU A 101 -2.24 -15.67 13.91
N LYS A 102 -1.05 -16.15 14.22
CA LYS A 102 -0.40 -17.27 13.54
C LYS A 102 -0.89 -18.59 14.16
N PRO A 103 -1.23 -19.65 13.39
CA PRO A 103 -1.29 -19.69 11.93
C PRO A 103 -2.54 -18.98 11.38
N PHE A 104 -2.45 -18.34 10.22
CA PHE A 104 -3.54 -17.60 9.59
C PHE A 104 -3.84 -18.11 8.17
N ASP A 105 -5.05 -17.87 7.73
CA ASP A 105 -5.46 -18.09 6.34
C ASP A 105 -5.02 -16.94 5.43
N ALA A 106 -4.61 -17.28 4.21
CA ALA A 106 -4.17 -16.27 3.22
C ALA A 106 -5.28 -15.28 2.84
N GLY A 107 -6.53 -15.74 2.80
CA GLY A 107 -7.70 -14.89 2.53
C GLY A 107 -7.97 -13.92 3.68
N GLU A 108 -7.78 -14.35 4.95
CA GLU A 108 -7.91 -13.49 6.12
C GLU A 108 -6.83 -12.40 6.10
N LEU A 109 -5.57 -12.76 5.89
CA LEU A 109 -4.48 -11.80 5.74
C LEU A 109 -4.80 -10.78 4.65
N GLY A 110 -5.22 -11.23 3.47
CA GLY A 110 -5.59 -10.36 2.35
C GLY A 110 -6.75 -9.42 2.67
N ALA A 111 -7.78 -9.90 3.40
CA ALA A 111 -8.92 -9.08 3.81
C ALA A 111 -8.52 -7.96 4.77
N ARG A 112 -7.66 -8.25 5.76
CA ARG A 112 -7.15 -7.28 6.73
C ARG A 112 -6.27 -6.23 6.07
N ILE A 113 -5.37 -6.64 5.17
CA ILE A 113 -4.53 -5.72 4.38
C ILE A 113 -5.41 -4.74 3.59
N ARG A 114 -6.42 -5.25 2.86
CA ARG A 114 -7.36 -4.37 2.13
C ARG A 114 -8.09 -3.39 3.06
N ALA A 115 -8.51 -3.85 4.24
CA ALA A 115 -9.20 -2.99 5.21
C ALA A 115 -8.31 -1.85 5.73
N LEU A 116 -7.04 -2.15 6.04
CA LEU A 116 -6.08 -1.17 6.53
C LEU A 116 -5.68 -0.16 5.46
N LEU A 117 -5.40 -0.64 4.24
CA LEU A 117 -5.06 0.24 3.12
C LEU A 117 -6.20 1.19 2.73
N ARG A 118 -7.48 0.81 2.93
CA ARG A 118 -8.61 1.74 2.73
C ARG A 118 -8.58 2.92 3.69
N ARG A 119 -8.23 2.69 4.97
CA ARG A 119 -8.19 3.76 5.99
C ARG A 119 -7.14 4.82 5.65
N ASP A 120 -6.01 4.45 5.08
CA ASP A 120 -4.94 5.38 4.70
C ASP A 120 -5.32 6.29 3.51
N HIS A 121 -6.27 5.88 2.69
CA HIS A 121 -6.72 6.65 1.52
C HIS A 121 -7.81 7.70 1.82
N GLY A 122 -8.27 7.83 3.06
CA GLY A 122 -9.23 8.89 3.49
C GLY A 122 -10.67 8.69 3.01
N ASP A 123 -10.93 7.72 2.13
CA ASP A 123 -12.27 7.34 1.67
C ASP A 123 -12.48 5.84 1.91
N PRO A 124 -13.35 5.44 2.86
CA PRO A 124 -13.65 4.05 3.15
C PRO A 124 -14.46 3.36 2.05
N SER A 125 -14.95 4.09 1.05
CA SER A 125 -15.77 3.52 -0.01
C SER A 125 -14.96 2.59 -0.91
N PRO A 126 -15.43 1.35 -1.13
CA PRO A 126 -14.80 0.45 -2.09
C PRO A 126 -15.01 0.93 -3.54
N ILE A 127 -16.02 1.75 -3.77
CA ILE A 127 -16.33 2.33 -5.09
C ILE A 127 -16.09 3.83 -5.03
N VAL A 128 -15.25 4.32 -5.93
CA VAL A 128 -14.93 5.74 -6.10
C VAL A 128 -15.44 6.20 -7.45
N VAL A 129 -16.17 7.30 -7.48
CA VAL A 129 -16.67 7.91 -8.72
C VAL A 129 -16.06 9.30 -8.87
N ILE A 130 -15.39 9.55 -10.01
CA ILE A 130 -14.78 10.84 -10.34
C ILE A 130 -15.20 11.21 -11.77
N GLY A 131 -16.20 12.09 -11.87
CA GLY A 131 -16.84 12.37 -13.16
C GLY A 131 -17.40 11.06 -13.76
N ASN A 132 -16.98 10.71 -14.94
CA ASN A 132 -17.41 9.50 -15.66
C ASN A 132 -16.57 8.25 -15.36
N LEU A 133 -15.56 8.35 -14.48
CA LEU A 133 -14.73 7.22 -14.05
C LEU A 133 -15.30 6.61 -12.78
N THR A 134 -15.59 5.31 -12.81
CA THR A 134 -15.91 4.49 -11.64
C THR A 134 -14.79 3.51 -11.39
N ILE A 135 -14.33 3.42 -10.14
CA ILE A 135 -13.30 2.48 -9.68
C ILE A 135 -13.88 1.60 -8.60
N ASP A 136 -13.78 0.29 -8.77
CA ASP A 136 -14.01 -0.70 -7.72
C ASP A 136 -12.67 -1.21 -7.18
N ARG A 137 -12.31 -0.76 -5.99
CA ARG A 137 -11.07 -1.16 -5.29
C ARG A 137 -11.10 -2.59 -4.79
N THR A 138 -12.29 -3.16 -4.58
CA THR A 138 -12.43 -4.54 -4.11
C THR A 138 -12.03 -5.53 -5.20
N HIS A 139 -12.48 -5.28 -6.43
CA HIS A 139 -12.22 -6.14 -7.58
C HIS A 139 -11.06 -5.65 -8.46
N ALA A 140 -10.43 -4.52 -8.09
CA ALA A 140 -9.39 -3.85 -8.87
C ALA A 140 -9.84 -3.58 -10.33
N THR A 141 -11.08 -3.13 -10.52
CA THR A 141 -11.66 -2.79 -11.81
C THR A 141 -11.94 -1.30 -11.92
N ALA A 142 -11.88 -0.79 -13.15
CA ALA A 142 -12.22 0.59 -13.46
C ALA A 142 -13.01 0.65 -14.77
N GLU A 143 -13.92 1.62 -14.86
CA GLU A 143 -14.73 1.85 -16.06
C GLU A 143 -14.92 3.36 -16.29
N VAL A 144 -15.03 3.76 -17.54
CA VAL A 144 -15.39 5.13 -17.96
C VAL A 144 -16.68 5.06 -18.74
N CYS A 145 -17.73 5.75 -18.29
CA CYS A 145 -19.09 5.66 -18.86
C CYS A 145 -19.60 4.22 -19.04
N GLY A 146 -19.32 3.32 -18.08
CA GLY A 146 -19.66 1.89 -18.15
C GLY A 146 -18.76 1.08 -19.09
N ARG A 147 -17.77 1.67 -19.75
CA ARG A 147 -16.79 0.96 -20.58
C ARG A 147 -15.63 0.48 -19.71
N PRO A 148 -15.43 -0.85 -19.54
CA PRO A 148 -14.35 -1.38 -18.73
C PRO A 148 -12.97 -0.98 -19.26
N LEU A 149 -12.08 -0.57 -18.35
CA LEU A 149 -10.69 -0.24 -18.66
C LEU A 149 -9.80 -1.46 -18.45
N GLN A 150 -9.12 -1.91 -19.49
CA GLN A 150 -8.11 -2.97 -19.42
C GLN A 150 -6.81 -2.39 -18.83
N LEU A 151 -6.66 -2.39 -17.51
CA LEU A 151 -5.48 -1.83 -16.83
C LEU A 151 -4.47 -2.92 -16.51
N ARG A 152 -3.19 -2.66 -16.81
CA ARG A 152 -2.09 -3.46 -16.29
C ARG A 152 -1.89 -3.11 -14.81
N ARG A 153 -1.28 -4.02 -14.05
CA ARG A 153 -1.05 -3.91 -12.62
C ARG A 153 -0.51 -2.53 -12.18
N ARG A 154 0.56 -2.03 -12.82
CA ARG A 154 1.15 -0.73 -12.48
C ARG A 154 0.29 0.46 -12.94
N GLU A 155 -0.43 0.33 -14.04
CA GLU A 155 -1.40 1.35 -14.49
C GLU A 155 -2.55 1.48 -13.48
N TRP A 156 -3.08 0.34 -12.99
CA TRP A 156 -4.06 0.32 -11.92
C TRP A 156 -3.55 1.05 -10.67
N ALA A 157 -2.33 0.73 -10.22
CA ALA A 157 -1.74 1.32 -9.03
C ALA A 157 -1.61 2.86 -9.12
N VAL A 158 -1.13 3.34 -10.27
CA VAL A 158 -1.01 4.79 -10.52
C VAL A 158 -2.40 5.44 -10.54
N LEU A 159 -3.38 4.82 -11.21
CA LEU A 159 -4.74 5.36 -11.29
C LEU A 159 -5.41 5.39 -9.92
N ASP A 160 -5.35 4.29 -9.15
CA ASP A 160 -5.91 4.22 -7.79
C ASP A 160 -5.31 5.29 -6.87
N ARG A 161 -3.99 5.51 -6.95
CA ARG A 161 -3.35 6.56 -6.16
C ARG A 161 -3.78 7.96 -6.56
N LEU A 162 -3.89 8.24 -7.84
CA LEU A 162 -4.34 9.53 -8.34
C LEU A 162 -5.81 9.79 -7.99
N THR A 163 -6.67 8.76 -7.99
CA THR A 163 -8.08 8.89 -7.61
C THR A 163 -8.27 9.09 -6.11
N ALA A 164 -7.42 8.48 -5.27
CA ALA A 164 -7.42 8.73 -3.82
C ALA A 164 -7.07 10.18 -3.46
N LYS A 165 -6.43 10.90 -4.38
CA LYS A 165 -6.00 12.30 -4.26
C LYS A 165 -6.53 13.14 -5.42
N ALA A 166 -7.76 12.87 -5.88
CA ALA A 166 -8.35 13.62 -6.98
C ALA A 166 -8.43 15.11 -6.66
N GLY A 167 -7.96 15.95 -7.59
CA GLY A 167 -7.85 17.40 -7.41
C GLY A 167 -6.59 17.87 -6.67
N GLU A 168 -5.80 16.96 -6.08
CA GLU A 168 -4.54 17.27 -5.44
C GLU A 168 -3.35 16.83 -6.31
N VAL A 169 -2.20 17.47 -6.09
CA VAL A 169 -0.94 17.08 -6.75
C VAL A 169 -0.30 15.92 -6.00
N VAL A 170 -0.03 14.83 -6.69
CA VAL A 170 0.77 13.72 -6.17
C VAL A 170 2.16 13.80 -6.77
N SER A 171 3.20 13.91 -5.94
CA SER A 171 4.58 14.05 -6.42
C SER A 171 5.04 12.79 -7.17
N LYS A 172 6.00 12.99 -8.08
CA LYS A 172 6.58 11.89 -8.87
C LYS A 172 7.27 10.87 -7.97
N GLU A 173 8.02 11.35 -6.98
CA GLU A 173 8.75 10.54 -6.01
C GLU A 173 7.78 9.64 -5.23
N ARG A 174 6.67 10.22 -4.78
CA ARG A 174 5.64 9.47 -4.04
C ARG A 174 4.98 8.40 -4.90
N LEU A 175 4.64 8.71 -6.16
CA LEU A 175 4.09 7.71 -7.08
C LEU A 175 5.08 6.57 -7.36
N ILE A 176 6.36 6.89 -7.51
CA ILE A 176 7.41 5.89 -7.70
C ILE A 176 7.53 5.01 -6.45
N ALA A 177 7.66 5.61 -5.27
CA ALA A 177 7.80 4.88 -4.01
C ALA A 177 6.62 3.95 -3.71
N GLU A 178 5.39 4.33 -4.08
CA GLU A 178 4.19 3.55 -3.80
C GLU A 178 3.88 2.49 -4.88
N VAL A 179 4.37 2.67 -6.12
CA VAL A 179 4.07 1.79 -7.27
C VAL A 179 5.19 0.79 -7.56
N PHE A 180 6.43 1.09 -7.15
CA PHE A 180 7.60 0.24 -7.41
C PHE A 180 8.22 -0.22 -6.10
N SER A 181 8.74 -1.46 -6.04
CA SER A 181 9.51 -1.96 -4.90
C SER A 181 10.99 -1.58 -5.01
N TYR A 182 11.76 -1.72 -3.92
CA TYR A 182 13.21 -1.44 -3.91
C TYR A 182 13.98 -2.28 -4.93
N ASP A 183 13.58 -3.54 -5.13
CA ASP A 183 14.22 -4.46 -6.07
C ASP A 183 13.84 -4.20 -7.54
N ASP A 184 12.90 -3.30 -7.79
CA ASP A 184 12.54 -2.94 -9.16
C ASP A 184 13.62 -2.01 -9.73
N ALA A 185 14.35 -2.44 -10.75
CA ALA A 185 15.18 -1.56 -11.57
C ALA A 185 14.26 -0.58 -12.33
N VAL A 186 13.91 0.54 -11.69
CA VAL A 186 12.99 1.54 -12.26
C VAL A 186 13.73 2.36 -13.30
N ALA A 187 13.39 2.17 -14.57
CA ALA A 187 13.91 3.05 -15.62
C ALA A 187 13.47 4.51 -15.34
N PRO A 188 14.31 5.52 -15.62
CA PRO A 188 14.05 6.93 -15.30
C PRO A 188 12.72 7.48 -15.78
N ASN A 189 12.12 6.88 -16.82
CA ASN A 189 10.85 7.28 -17.45
C ASN A 189 9.75 6.21 -17.29
N ALA A 190 9.90 5.25 -16.37
CA ALA A 190 8.91 4.17 -16.20
C ALA A 190 7.52 4.70 -15.82
N LEU A 191 7.47 5.69 -14.93
CA LEU A 191 6.20 6.29 -14.50
C LEU A 191 5.52 7.05 -15.64
N GLU A 192 6.28 7.80 -16.43
CA GLU A 192 5.78 8.56 -17.58
C GLU A 192 5.12 7.67 -18.62
N VAL A 193 5.66 6.47 -18.84
CA VAL A 193 5.07 5.47 -19.75
C VAL A 193 3.70 5.02 -19.24
N HIS A 194 3.57 4.78 -17.93
CA HIS A 194 2.28 4.39 -17.34
C HIS A 194 1.27 5.54 -17.37
N ILE A 195 1.69 6.76 -17.09
CA ILE A 195 0.84 7.96 -17.22
C ILE A 195 0.34 8.15 -18.66
N ALA A 196 1.23 8.04 -19.65
CA ALA A 196 0.86 8.18 -21.06
C ALA A 196 -0.16 7.10 -21.50
N ARG A 197 0.00 5.87 -21.04
CA ARG A 197 -0.95 4.78 -21.31
C ARG A 197 -2.29 5.01 -20.62
N LEU A 198 -2.29 5.48 -19.38
CA LEU A 198 -3.51 5.81 -18.65
C LEU A 198 -4.29 6.93 -19.35
N ARG A 199 -3.64 8.01 -19.79
CA ARG A 199 -4.29 9.09 -20.53
C ARG A 199 -5.06 8.56 -21.74
N ARG A 200 -4.42 7.73 -22.57
CA ARG A 200 -5.08 7.12 -23.74
C ARG A 200 -6.26 6.22 -23.38
N LYS A 201 -6.21 5.54 -22.24
CA LYS A 201 -7.30 4.65 -21.80
C LYS A 201 -8.48 5.41 -21.20
N LEU A 202 -8.23 6.54 -20.58
CA LEU A 202 -9.26 7.42 -20.03
C LEU A 202 -9.99 8.23 -21.10
N GLU A 203 -9.33 8.51 -22.23
CA GLU A 203 -9.93 9.26 -23.35
C GLU A 203 -11.08 8.48 -24.02
N PRO A 204 -12.07 9.21 -24.65
CA PRO A 204 -12.21 10.68 -24.60
C PRO A 204 -12.98 11.17 -23.36
N ASP A 205 -13.75 10.32 -22.68
CA ASP A 205 -14.81 10.73 -21.75
C ASP A 205 -14.39 10.68 -20.27
N GLY A 206 -13.21 10.16 -19.96
CA GLY A 206 -12.73 10.02 -18.58
C GLY A 206 -12.01 11.26 -18.07
N PRO A 207 -11.68 11.26 -16.74
CA PRO A 207 -10.95 12.34 -16.13
C PRO A 207 -9.55 12.52 -16.73
N SER A 208 -9.06 13.75 -16.72
CA SER A 208 -7.75 14.08 -17.29
C SER A 208 -6.62 13.97 -16.25
N ILE A 209 -5.46 13.45 -16.67
CA ILE A 209 -4.24 13.47 -15.84
C ILE A 209 -3.36 14.62 -16.29
N SER A 210 -3.27 15.68 -15.48
CA SER A 210 -2.42 16.84 -15.73
C SER A 210 -1.00 16.60 -15.20
N THR A 211 0.02 17.05 -15.94
CA THR A 211 1.40 17.12 -15.46
C THR A 211 1.69 18.52 -14.94
N LEU A 212 2.08 18.64 -13.67
CA LEU A 212 2.59 19.88 -13.11
C LEU A 212 4.12 19.77 -13.05
N ARG A 213 4.80 20.49 -13.93
CA ARG A 213 6.26 20.41 -14.07
C ARG A 213 6.95 20.68 -12.74
N GLY A 214 7.87 19.81 -12.34
CA GLY A 214 8.61 19.90 -11.08
C GLY A 214 7.80 19.51 -9.83
N LEU A 215 6.48 19.27 -9.92
CA LEU A 215 5.62 18.97 -8.78
C LEU A 215 5.03 17.56 -8.83
N GLY A 216 4.63 17.08 -10.01
CA GLY A 216 4.03 15.75 -10.14
C GLY A 216 2.82 15.68 -11.07
N TYR A 217 1.84 14.87 -10.68
CA TYR A 217 0.64 14.58 -11.48
C TYR A 217 -0.63 14.84 -10.66
N MET A 218 -1.69 15.24 -11.33
CA MET A 218 -2.99 15.49 -10.72
C MET A 218 -4.09 14.94 -11.61
N LEU A 219 -5.03 14.19 -11.03
CA LEU A 219 -6.26 13.75 -11.69
C LEU A 219 -7.32 14.84 -11.52
N LYS A 220 -7.89 15.29 -12.63
CA LYS A 220 -9.00 16.26 -12.64
C LYS A 220 -10.26 15.59 -13.15
N ALA A 221 -11.38 15.74 -12.45
CA ALA A 221 -12.69 15.44 -13.01
C ALA A 221 -12.88 16.21 -14.31
N SER A 222 -13.51 15.58 -15.27
CA SER A 222 -13.90 16.21 -16.53
C SER A 222 -15.09 17.14 -16.31
#